data_9060bdd13ef2e807b28abaec614947e7
#
_entry.id   9060bdd13ef2e807b28abaec614947e7
#
_cell.length_a   1.000
_cell.length_b   1.000
_cell.length_c   1.000
_cell.angle_alpha   90.00
_cell.angle_beta   90.00
_cell.angle_gamma   90.00
#
_symmetry.space_group_name_H-M   'P 1'
#
loop_
_entity.id
_entity.type
_entity.pdbx_description
1 polymer ?
#
loop_
_entity_poly.entity_id
_entity_poly.type
_entity_poly.pdbx_seq_one_letter_code
_entity_poly.pdbx_strand_id
1 'polypeptide(L)'
;MILGLVGRPNCGKSTFFKSATLSDVLIADYPFATIKPNHGMAYVKIHDLAADFGKISNPRAGYVREGNRFVPVDLFDVAGLVEGASEGKGLGNQFLDDLAGVDAFIHVVDMSGETNAEGKQTTDYDVSRDITIIENELDLWYLGVLKRAWTTLMKGMEMQKTQFAKTVAKQFSGLKVTEEDVNHVVLYEKLDITRPSVWSDKTLFHFARALRIYTKPMIIAANKVDRPNGATNFKKIKAQFSYPMIACFADGELSLRQADKAGIIKYIPGENDFVIIGKLNEAQANALETIRKVMVEFSGTGVQEVLNHVVFDLLKYVAVFPAGSKMEDSKGNVLPDCFLMPPKSTALDFAYKLHTDIGDKFVKAINLKTKQAVGKDYVIKHLDGLEIMTR
;
A
#
# COMPACT_ATOMS: atom_id res chain seq x y z
N MET A 1 7.47 -4.97 1.75
CA MET A 1 6.19 -4.58 1.11
C MET A 1 6.39 -3.22 0.46
N ILE A 2 6.00 -3.09 -0.80
CA ILE A 2 6.18 -1.86 -1.59
C ILE A 2 4.81 -1.41 -2.11
N LEU A 3 4.43 -0.19 -1.80
CA LEU A 3 3.22 0.46 -2.30
C LEU A 3 3.58 1.38 -3.47
N GLY A 4 2.89 1.28 -4.60
CA GLY A 4 3.15 2.12 -5.77
C GLY A 4 2.11 3.23 -5.92
N LEU A 5 2.57 4.48 -6.03
CA LEU A 5 1.71 5.59 -6.40
C LEU A 5 1.58 5.66 -7.92
N VAL A 6 0.37 5.64 -8.42
CA VAL A 6 0.06 5.86 -9.82
C VAL A 6 -0.92 7.01 -9.98
N GLY A 7 -0.93 7.62 -11.13
CA GLY A 7 -1.82 8.72 -11.45
C GLY A 7 -1.27 9.58 -12.58
N ARG A 8 -2.14 10.36 -13.21
CA ARG A 8 -1.74 11.27 -14.30
C ARG A 8 -0.90 12.45 -13.81
N PRO A 9 -0.27 13.21 -14.69
CA PRO A 9 0.39 14.46 -14.32
C PRO A 9 -0.58 15.43 -13.61
N ASN A 10 -0.06 16.16 -12.62
CA ASN A 10 -0.77 17.21 -11.86
C ASN A 10 -1.99 16.76 -11.03
N CYS A 11 -2.23 15.45 -10.84
CA CYS A 11 -3.27 14.96 -9.92
C CYS A 11 -2.93 15.15 -8.43
N GLY A 12 -1.72 15.60 -8.11
CA GLY A 12 -1.23 15.77 -6.74
C GLY A 12 -0.46 14.56 -6.20
N LYS A 13 0.00 13.64 -7.07
CA LYS A 13 0.76 12.46 -6.70
C LYS A 13 2.02 12.77 -5.89
N SER A 14 2.86 13.71 -6.35
CA SER A 14 4.07 14.12 -5.63
C SER A 14 3.77 14.85 -4.31
N THR A 15 2.63 15.54 -4.21
CA THR A 15 2.17 16.13 -2.93
C THR A 15 1.75 15.03 -1.97
N PHE A 16 1.00 14.04 -2.45
CA PHE A 16 0.64 12.85 -1.66
C PHE A 16 1.89 12.11 -1.18
N PHE A 17 2.86 11.88 -2.07
CA PHE A 17 4.13 11.24 -1.70
C PHE A 17 4.86 12.02 -0.60
N LYS A 18 5.02 13.33 -0.76
CA LYS A 18 5.67 14.19 0.24
C LYS A 18 4.91 14.20 1.57
N SER A 19 3.59 14.27 1.53
CA SER A 19 2.76 14.26 2.74
C SER A 19 2.80 12.90 3.45
N ALA A 20 2.94 11.79 2.73
CA ALA A 20 2.99 10.44 3.29
C ALA A 20 4.38 10.08 3.85
N THR A 21 5.46 10.54 3.22
CA THR A 21 6.82 10.09 3.54
C THR A 21 7.55 10.97 4.55
N LEU A 22 7.28 12.28 4.59
CA LEU A 22 8.03 13.27 5.37
C LEU A 22 9.51 12.90 5.51
N SER A 23 10.27 13.10 4.47
CA SER A 23 11.65 12.69 4.31
C SER A 23 12.64 13.22 5.39
N ASP A 24 12.15 13.94 6.39
CA ASP A 24 12.97 14.57 7.41
C ASP A 24 12.76 14.03 8.85
N VAL A 25 11.89 13.05 9.05
CA VAL A 25 11.78 12.40 10.36
C VAL A 25 12.82 11.29 10.43
N LEU A 26 13.96 11.61 11.10
CA LEU A 26 14.99 10.67 11.54
C LEU A 26 15.10 9.42 10.63
N ILE A 27 15.96 9.49 9.64
CA ILE A 27 16.57 8.31 9.03
C ILE A 27 17.39 7.66 10.16
N ALA A 28 16.72 6.95 11.05
CA ALA A 28 17.37 5.96 11.88
C ALA A 28 17.92 4.94 10.90
N ASP A 29 19.21 4.58 11.05
CA ASP A 29 19.95 3.62 10.24
C ASP A 29 19.11 2.39 9.85
N TYR A 30 18.35 2.49 8.79
CA TYR A 30 17.67 1.36 8.21
C TYR A 30 18.65 0.70 7.25
N PRO A 31 19.04 -0.56 7.47
CA PRO A 31 20.20 -1.19 6.80
C PRO A 31 20.10 -1.31 5.27
N PHE A 32 19.01 -0.88 4.64
CA PHE A 32 18.79 -0.98 3.21
C PHE A 32 18.24 0.29 2.55
N ALA A 33 18.28 1.45 3.23
CA ALA A 33 17.80 2.71 2.66
C ALA A 33 18.78 3.30 1.64
N THR A 34 18.94 2.65 0.49
CA THR A 34 19.49 3.33 -0.69
C THR A 34 18.38 4.26 -1.20
N ILE A 35 18.46 5.55 -0.93
CA ILE A 35 17.54 6.57 -1.45
C ILE A 35 17.68 6.59 -2.97
N LYS A 36 16.86 5.82 -3.67
CA LYS A 36 16.69 5.97 -5.11
C LYS A 36 15.74 7.15 -5.34
N PRO A 37 15.92 7.95 -6.39
CA PRO A 37 14.92 8.91 -6.81
C PRO A 37 13.55 8.21 -6.87
N ASN A 38 12.51 8.83 -6.31
CA ASN A 38 11.14 8.32 -6.26
C ASN A 38 10.85 7.18 -5.24
N HIS A 39 11.76 6.83 -4.35
CA HIS A 39 11.50 5.96 -3.20
C HIS A 39 11.43 6.76 -1.91
N GLY A 40 10.47 6.46 -1.05
CA GLY A 40 10.32 7.06 0.27
C GLY A 40 9.76 6.07 1.28
N MET A 41 9.98 6.37 2.55
CA MET A 41 9.41 5.61 3.66
C MET A 41 8.12 6.28 4.12
N ALA A 42 6.99 5.62 3.91
CA ALA A 42 5.72 5.98 4.51
C ALA A 42 5.48 5.15 5.78
N TYR A 43 4.45 5.49 6.53
CA TYR A 43 4.18 4.81 7.80
C TYR A 43 2.71 4.46 7.92
N VAL A 44 2.41 3.22 8.32
CA VAL A 44 1.06 2.83 8.71
C VAL A 44 0.90 3.02 10.22
N LYS A 45 -0.24 3.55 10.63
CA LYS A 45 -0.58 3.83 12.02
C LYS A 45 -1.31 2.64 12.63
N ILE A 46 -0.81 2.16 13.75
CA ILE A 46 -1.43 1.11 14.56
C ILE A 46 -1.44 1.52 16.03
N HIS A 47 -2.23 0.83 16.84
CA HIS A 47 -2.15 0.97 18.30
C HIS A 47 -0.79 0.43 18.79
N ASP A 48 -0.11 1.16 19.68
CA ASP A 48 1.13 0.70 20.29
C ASP A 48 0.84 -0.35 21.36
N LEU A 49 1.23 -1.61 21.11
CA LEU A 49 0.99 -2.72 22.02
C LEU A 49 1.54 -2.45 23.46
N ALA A 50 2.63 -1.69 23.58
CA ALA A 50 3.20 -1.37 24.90
C ALA A 50 2.26 -0.53 25.76
N ALA A 51 1.40 0.27 25.13
CA ALA A 51 0.43 1.10 25.86
C ALA A 51 -0.60 0.26 26.64
N ASP A 52 -0.96 -0.93 26.17
CA ASP A 52 -1.84 -1.88 26.87
C ASP A 52 -1.24 -2.33 28.23
N PHE A 53 0.07 -2.16 28.39
CA PHE A 53 0.83 -2.54 29.58
C PHE A 53 1.41 -1.33 30.33
N GLY A 54 0.93 -0.11 30.05
CA GLY A 54 1.40 1.12 30.68
C GLY A 54 2.85 1.50 30.33
N LYS A 55 3.38 0.98 29.21
CA LYS A 55 4.72 1.27 28.70
C LYS A 55 4.65 2.07 27.40
N ILE A 56 5.79 2.62 27.00
CA ILE A 56 5.97 3.30 25.71
C ILE A 56 7.05 2.52 24.94
N SER A 57 6.76 2.14 23.70
CA SER A 57 7.73 1.45 22.86
C SER A 57 8.91 2.35 22.46
N ASN A 58 10.08 1.71 22.30
CA ASN A 58 11.32 2.33 21.78
C ASN A 58 11.64 1.74 20.38
N PRO A 59 10.95 2.17 19.31
CA PRO A 59 11.12 1.54 17.99
C PRO A 59 12.49 1.76 17.40
N ARG A 60 13.09 0.68 16.82
CA ARG A 60 14.27 0.77 15.97
C ARG A 60 13.94 1.35 14.60
N ALA A 61 12.71 1.09 14.13
CA ALA A 61 12.20 1.60 12.86
C ALA A 61 10.82 2.20 13.06
N GLY A 62 10.58 3.35 12.45
CA GLY A 62 9.37 4.13 12.69
C GLY A 62 9.44 4.91 14.00
N TYR A 63 8.27 5.26 14.54
CA TYR A 63 8.18 6.06 15.76
C TYR A 63 6.88 5.77 16.53
N VAL A 64 6.81 6.24 17.78
CA VAL A 64 5.60 6.20 18.60
C VAL A 64 5.17 7.62 18.94
N ARG A 65 3.87 7.86 18.89
CA ARG A 65 3.28 9.15 19.27
C ARG A 65 1.92 8.92 19.92
N GLU A 66 1.80 9.27 21.20
CA GLU A 66 0.54 9.20 21.98
C GLU A 66 -0.18 7.86 21.86
N GLY A 67 0.51 6.76 22.16
CA GLY A 67 -0.07 5.42 22.12
C GLY A 67 -0.29 4.86 20.70
N ASN A 68 0.11 5.60 19.65
CA ASN A 68 0.11 5.13 18.28
C ASN A 68 1.52 4.78 17.84
N ARG A 69 1.70 3.62 17.24
CA ARG A 69 2.93 3.18 16.58
C ARG A 69 2.82 3.38 15.07
N PHE A 70 3.84 3.99 14.49
CA PHE A 70 3.98 4.23 13.07
C PHE A 70 5.01 3.26 12.48
N VAL A 71 4.53 2.27 11.74
CA VAL A 71 5.34 1.18 11.20
C VAL A 71 5.71 1.49 9.75
N PRO A 72 7.02 1.41 9.39
CA PRO A 72 7.46 1.81 8.06
C PRO A 72 6.97 0.87 6.96
N VAL A 73 6.63 1.46 5.81
CA VAL A 73 6.31 0.79 4.54
C VAL A 73 6.99 1.53 3.39
N ASP A 74 7.50 0.79 2.41
CA ASP A 74 8.11 1.42 1.24
C ASP A 74 7.01 2.01 0.35
N LEU A 75 7.17 3.29 0.00
CA LEU A 75 6.32 3.99 -0.95
C LEU A 75 7.14 4.39 -2.17
N PHE A 76 6.64 4.06 -3.34
CA PHE A 76 7.30 4.32 -4.60
C PHE A 76 6.48 5.30 -5.44
N ASP A 77 7.03 6.50 -5.72
CA ASP A 77 6.40 7.47 -6.61
C ASP A 77 6.74 7.13 -8.06
N VAL A 78 5.83 6.47 -8.73
CA VAL A 78 6.00 6.10 -10.14
C VAL A 78 5.72 7.30 -11.02
N ALA A 79 6.53 7.53 -12.05
CA ALA A 79 6.31 8.61 -13.01
C ALA A 79 4.88 8.53 -13.58
N GLY A 80 4.28 9.69 -13.88
CA GLY A 80 2.87 9.75 -14.31
C GLY A 80 2.58 8.83 -15.49
N LEU A 81 1.59 7.95 -15.31
CA LEU A 81 1.05 7.12 -16.38
C LEU A 81 0.31 8.00 -17.39
N VAL A 82 0.71 7.90 -18.64
CA VAL A 82 0.05 8.53 -19.77
C VAL A 82 -0.57 7.45 -20.66
N GLU A 83 -1.63 7.78 -21.35
CA GLU A 83 -2.28 6.88 -22.32
C GLU A 83 -1.28 6.41 -23.41
N GLY A 84 -1.21 5.09 -23.60
CA GLY A 84 -0.27 4.43 -24.51
C GLY A 84 1.10 4.08 -23.90
N ALA A 85 1.25 4.17 -22.57
CA ALA A 85 2.48 3.75 -21.91
C ALA A 85 2.78 2.26 -22.09
N SER A 86 1.76 1.42 -22.12
CA SER A 86 1.86 -0.02 -22.41
C SER A 86 2.35 -0.33 -23.83
N GLU A 87 2.18 0.60 -24.79
CA GLU A 87 2.66 0.52 -26.18
C GLU A 87 4.03 1.18 -26.37
N GLY A 88 4.67 1.65 -25.31
CA GLY A 88 6.01 2.25 -25.35
C GLY A 88 6.03 3.78 -25.52
N LYS A 89 4.90 4.46 -25.38
CA LYS A 89 4.87 5.93 -25.32
C LYS A 89 5.40 6.42 -23.96
N GLY A 90 6.16 7.48 -23.96
CA GLY A 90 6.78 8.06 -22.77
C GLY A 90 7.95 7.21 -22.25
N LEU A 91 8.02 6.96 -20.96
CA LEU A 91 9.05 6.13 -20.31
C LEU A 91 8.85 4.62 -20.52
N GLY A 92 7.73 4.22 -21.14
CA GLY A 92 7.42 2.88 -21.66
C GLY A 92 7.83 1.72 -20.74
N ASN A 93 8.74 0.88 -21.24
CA ASN A 93 9.14 -0.36 -20.56
C ASN A 93 9.83 -0.15 -19.22
N GLN A 94 10.57 0.92 -19.02
CA GLN A 94 11.26 1.20 -17.74
C GLN A 94 10.27 1.46 -16.61
N PHE A 95 9.16 2.13 -16.93
CA PHE A 95 8.06 2.34 -16.00
C PHE A 95 7.43 1.01 -15.53
N LEU A 96 7.27 0.07 -16.46
CA LEU A 96 6.67 -1.24 -16.18
C LEU A 96 7.58 -2.12 -15.31
N ASP A 97 8.89 -2.00 -15.50
CA ASP A 97 9.89 -2.69 -14.69
C ASP A 97 9.89 -2.15 -13.25
N ASP A 98 9.69 -0.84 -13.08
CA ASP A 98 9.56 -0.20 -11.77
C ASP A 98 8.31 -0.69 -11.01
N LEU A 99 7.21 -0.96 -11.71
CA LEU A 99 5.98 -1.48 -11.13
C LEU A 99 6.02 -2.97 -10.77
N ALA A 100 6.97 -3.73 -11.32
CA ALA A 100 7.04 -5.18 -11.11
C ALA A 100 7.12 -5.56 -9.63
N GLY A 101 7.90 -4.81 -8.85
CA GLY A 101 8.10 -5.05 -7.41
C GLY A 101 6.98 -4.58 -6.48
N VAL A 102 5.99 -3.84 -6.98
CA VAL A 102 4.91 -3.24 -6.17
C VAL A 102 3.91 -4.32 -5.73
N ASP A 103 3.45 -4.25 -4.49
CA ASP A 103 2.48 -5.19 -3.92
C ASP A 103 1.03 -4.71 -4.06
N ALA A 104 0.79 -3.39 -4.03
CA ALA A 104 -0.52 -2.76 -4.27
C ALA A 104 -0.36 -1.36 -4.85
N PHE A 105 -1.39 -0.86 -5.53
CA PHE A 105 -1.41 0.49 -6.09
C PHE A 105 -2.26 1.45 -5.27
N ILE A 106 -1.76 2.67 -5.10
CA ILE A 106 -2.52 3.83 -4.65
C ILE A 106 -2.68 4.74 -5.88
N HIS A 107 -3.86 4.77 -6.44
CA HIS A 107 -4.18 5.63 -7.58
C HIS A 107 -4.64 6.99 -7.10
N VAL A 108 -3.79 8.00 -7.25
CA VAL A 108 -4.11 9.40 -6.91
C VAL A 108 -4.88 10.03 -8.05
N VAL A 109 -6.12 10.45 -7.79
CA VAL A 109 -7.05 11.03 -8.76
C VAL A 109 -7.45 12.43 -8.35
N ASP A 110 -7.35 13.39 -9.27
CA ASP A 110 -7.75 14.78 -9.05
C ASP A 110 -9.27 14.93 -9.15
N MET A 111 -9.94 15.08 -8.00
CA MET A 111 -11.39 15.24 -7.94
C MET A 111 -11.89 16.64 -8.30
N SER A 112 -11.01 17.63 -8.46
CA SER A 112 -11.43 18.99 -8.81
C SER A 112 -12.03 19.08 -10.22
N GLY A 113 -11.56 18.25 -11.16
CA GLY A 113 -11.92 18.38 -12.58
C GLY A 113 -11.31 19.62 -13.26
N GLU A 114 -10.34 20.29 -12.61
CA GLU A 114 -9.70 21.51 -13.12
C GLU A 114 -8.52 21.24 -14.05
N THR A 115 -8.15 19.96 -14.24
CA THR A 115 -7.07 19.57 -15.14
C THR A 115 -7.49 18.38 -16.01
N ASN A 116 -7.06 18.37 -17.29
CA ASN A 116 -7.33 17.28 -18.24
C ASN A 116 -6.33 16.12 -18.14
N ALA A 117 -6.45 15.12 -19.00
CA ALA A 117 -5.59 13.93 -19.00
C ALA A 117 -4.08 14.25 -19.16
N GLU A 118 -3.72 15.31 -19.86
CA GLU A 118 -2.33 15.78 -19.99
C GLU A 118 -1.86 16.68 -18.84
N GLY A 119 -2.72 16.93 -17.83
CA GLY A 119 -2.45 17.80 -16.70
C GLY A 119 -2.54 19.30 -17.01
N LYS A 120 -3.13 19.68 -18.14
CA LYS A 120 -3.39 21.09 -18.49
C LYS A 120 -4.66 21.58 -17.84
N GLN A 121 -4.70 22.86 -17.48
CA GLN A 121 -5.90 23.48 -16.91
C GLN A 121 -7.10 23.38 -17.89
N THR A 122 -8.25 23.06 -17.34
CA THR A 122 -9.52 22.95 -18.04
C THR A 122 -10.69 23.19 -17.07
N THR A 123 -11.90 23.19 -17.58
CA THR A 123 -13.12 23.22 -16.78
C THR A 123 -13.93 21.96 -17.04
N ASP A 124 -14.59 21.46 -16.02
CA ASP A 124 -15.55 20.34 -16.12
C ASP A 124 -15.00 19.04 -16.73
N TYR A 125 -13.72 18.72 -16.43
CA TYR A 125 -13.14 17.46 -16.86
C TYR A 125 -13.84 16.27 -16.20
N ASP A 126 -14.16 15.26 -17.00
CA ASP A 126 -14.73 14.01 -16.49
C ASP A 126 -13.66 13.16 -15.81
N VAL A 127 -13.64 13.23 -14.48
CA VAL A 127 -12.66 12.54 -13.61
C VAL A 127 -12.70 11.01 -13.77
N SER A 128 -13.84 10.43 -14.22
CA SER A 128 -13.94 8.98 -14.44
C SER A 128 -12.95 8.46 -15.48
N ARG A 129 -12.56 9.31 -16.43
CA ARG A 129 -11.57 8.98 -17.47
C ARG A 129 -10.20 8.67 -16.90
N ASP A 130 -9.77 9.37 -15.84
CA ASP A 130 -8.48 9.14 -15.20
C ASP A 130 -8.40 7.71 -14.65
N ILE A 131 -9.48 7.24 -14.03
CA ILE A 131 -9.55 5.89 -13.47
C ILE A 131 -9.49 4.85 -14.60
N THR A 132 -10.30 5.05 -15.63
CA THR A 132 -10.38 4.13 -16.77
C THR A 132 -9.07 4.04 -17.54
N ILE A 133 -8.37 5.16 -17.76
CA ILE A 133 -7.06 5.18 -18.45
C ILE A 133 -6.04 4.34 -17.69
N ILE A 134 -5.87 4.58 -16.39
CA ILE A 134 -4.89 3.85 -15.57
C ILE A 134 -5.23 2.37 -15.49
N GLU A 135 -6.52 2.03 -15.31
CA GLU A 135 -6.97 0.64 -15.31
C GLU A 135 -6.61 -0.06 -16.61
N ASN A 136 -6.93 0.54 -17.75
CA ASN A 136 -6.65 -0.02 -19.08
C ASN A 136 -5.15 -0.20 -19.32
N GLU A 137 -4.31 0.78 -18.95
CA GLU A 137 -2.87 0.67 -19.12
C GLU A 137 -2.27 -0.48 -18.31
N LEU A 138 -2.72 -0.67 -17.07
CA LEU A 138 -2.28 -1.79 -16.23
C LEU A 138 -2.76 -3.14 -16.78
N ASP A 139 -3.98 -3.22 -17.31
CA ASP A 139 -4.55 -4.43 -17.91
C ASP A 139 -3.80 -4.80 -19.22
N LEU A 140 -3.52 -3.81 -20.06
CA LEU A 140 -2.74 -4.00 -21.29
C LEU A 140 -1.30 -4.40 -20.99
N TRP A 141 -0.72 -3.89 -19.92
CA TRP A 141 0.60 -4.34 -19.47
C TRP A 141 0.61 -5.83 -19.13
N TYR A 142 -0.33 -6.29 -18.29
CA TYR A 142 -0.44 -7.71 -17.96
C TYR A 142 -0.69 -8.57 -19.20
N LEU A 143 -1.55 -8.10 -20.12
CA LEU A 143 -1.78 -8.76 -21.39
C LEU A 143 -0.49 -8.83 -22.23
N GLY A 144 0.30 -7.77 -22.27
CA GLY A 144 1.58 -7.73 -22.96
C GLY A 144 2.58 -8.77 -22.41
N VAL A 145 2.67 -8.89 -21.07
CA VAL A 145 3.47 -9.93 -20.41
C VAL A 145 2.94 -11.31 -20.78
N LEU A 146 1.62 -11.52 -20.74
CA LEU A 146 0.99 -12.79 -21.05
C LEU A 146 1.22 -13.20 -22.51
N LYS A 147 1.06 -12.28 -23.47
CA LYS A 147 1.20 -12.55 -24.91
C LYS A 147 2.64 -12.89 -25.32
N ARG A 148 3.64 -12.50 -24.54
CA ARG A 148 5.03 -12.90 -24.82
C ARG A 148 5.15 -14.41 -24.86
N ALA A 149 5.34 -14.98 -26.03
CA ALA A 149 5.49 -16.41 -26.25
C ALA A 149 4.29 -17.30 -25.83
N TRP A 150 3.09 -16.75 -25.60
CA TRP A 150 1.91 -17.50 -25.11
C TRP A 150 1.66 -18.80 -25.88
N THR A 151 1.51 -18.70 -27.21
CA THR A 151 1.19 -19.86 -28.04
C THR A 151 2.26 -20.95 -27.95
N THR A 152 3.54 -20.57 -27.92
CA THR A 152 4.67 -21.52 -27.82
C THR A 152 4.70 -22.17 -26.43
N LEU A 153 4.51 -21.40 -25.36
CA LEU A 153 4.49 -21.90 -23.99
C LEU A 153 3.33 -22.85 -23.74
N MET A 154 2.14 -22.50 -24.21
CA MET A 154 0.94 -23.33 -24.01
C MET A 154 0.97 -24.61 -24.84
N LYS A 155 1.42 -24.58 -26.10
CA LYS A 155 1.67 -25.80 -26.88
C LYS A 155 2.70 -26.71 -26.22
N GLY A 156 3.80 -26.14 -25.72
CA GLY A 156 4.81 -26.88 -24.95
C GLY A 156 4.23 -27.51 -23.67
N MET A 157 3.41 -26.77 -22.94
CA MET A 157 2.71 -27.24 -21.75
C MET A 157 1.75 -28.41 -22.08
N GLU A 158 0.93 -28.24 -23.11
CA GLU A 158 -0.03 -29.27 -23.57
C GLU A 158 0.70 -30.55 -24.00
N MET A 159 1.83 -30.42 -24.71
CA MET A 159 2.65 -31.59 -25.16
C MET A 159 3.34 -32.30 -23.96
N GLN A 160 3.87 -31.53 -23.03
CA GLN A 160 4.64 -32.06 -21.88
C GLN A 160 3.73 -32.41 -20.68
N LYS A 161 2.43 -32.14 -20.75
CA LYS A 161 1.46 -32.30 -19.67
C LYS A 161 1.88 -31.62 -18.37
N THR A 162 2.55 -30.47 -18.49
CA THR A 162 2.93 -29.65 -17.33
C THR A 162 1.73 -28.83 -16.83
N GLN A 163 1.78 -28.39 -15.56
CA GLN A 163 0.67 -27.68 -14.95
C GLN A 163 0.55 -26.25 -15.49
N PHE A 164 -0.66 -25.85 -15.86
CA PHE A 164 -0.97 -24.50 -16.38
C PHE A 164 -0.51 -23.41 -15.41
N ALA A 165 -0.92 -23.50 -14.14
CA ALA A 165 -0.59 -22.50 -13.13
C ALA A 165 0.93 -22.30 -12.97
N LYS A 166 1.69 -23.40 -12.97
CA LYS A 166 3.17 -23.34 -12.88
C LYS A 166 3.80 -22.64 -14.08
N THR A 167 3.28 -22.91 -15.29
CA THR A 167 3.79 -22.31 -16.51
C THR A 167 3.54 -20.79 -16.51
N VAL A 168 2.32 -20.37 -16.15
CA VAL A 168 1.95 -18.95 -16.08
C VAL A 168 2.71 -18.23 -14.96
N ALA A 169 2.76 -18.80 -13.75
CA ALA A 169 3.49 -18.19 -12.62
C ALA A 169 4.98 -17.98 -12.95
N LYS A 170 5.61 -18.91 -13.67
CA LYS A 170 6.98 -18.74 -14.12
C LYS A 170 7.14 -17.55 -15.07
N GLN A 171 6.20 -17.34 -15.97
CA GLN A 171 6.20 -16.18 -16.90
C GLN A 171 6.01 -14.86 -16.15
N PHE A 172 5.22 -14.87 -15.09
CA PHE A 172 4.92 -13.70 -14.24
C PHE A 172 5.78 -13.59 -12.97
N SER A 173 6.88 -14.35 -12.89
CA SER A 173 7.72 -14.37 -11.66
C SER A 173 8.25 -12.99 -11.28
N GLY A 174 8.59 -12.12 -12.26
CA GLY A 174 8.98 -10.74 -12.01
C GLY A 174 7.88 -9.87 -11.38
N LEU A 175 6.61 -10.27 -11.53
CA LEU A 175 5.44 -9.58 -10.94
C LEU A 175 4.97 -10.23 -9.62
N LYS A 176 5.75 -11.16 -9.08
CA LYS A 176 5.43 -11.91 -7.84
C LYS A 176 4.13 -12.74 -7.92
N VAL A 177 3.68 -13.11 -9.10
CA VAL A 177 2.51 -13.98 -9.28
C VAL A 177 2.88 -15.42 -8.93
N THR A 178 2.09 -16.06 -8.08
CA THR A 178 2.29 -17.43 -7.64
C THR A 178 1.39 -18.42 -8.38
N GLU A 179 1.69 -19.72 -8.26
CA GLU A 179 0.81 -20.79 -8.78
C GLU A 179 -0.56 -20.75 -8.12
N GLU A 180 -0.63 -20.39 -6.82
CA GLU A 180 -1.88 -20.26 -6.06
C GLU A 180 -2.75 -19.13 -6.62
N ASP A 181 -2.14 -17.98 -6.97
CA ASP A 181 -2.84 -16.84 -7.58
C ASP A 181 -3.47 -17.23 -8.91
N VAL A 182 -2.70 -17.91 -9.77
CA VAL A 182 -3.18 -18.37 -11.07
C VAL A 182 -4.34 -19.35 -10.90
N ASN A 183 -4.22 -20.33 -10.00
CA ASN A 183 -5.27 -21.30 -9.73
C ASN A 183 -6.54 -20.62 -9.20
N HIS A 184 -6.39 -19.65 -8.29
CA HIS A 184 -7.50 -18.87 -7.77
C HIS A 184 -8.27 -18.17 -8.90
N VAL A 185 -7.55 -17.45 -9.77
CA VAL A 185 -8.17 -16.72 -10.88
C VAL A 185 -8.84 -17.66 -11.87
N VAL A 186 -8.20 -18.79 -12.23
CA VAL A 186 -8.79 -19.79 -13.13
C VAL A 186 -10.12 -20.32 -12.58
N LEU A 187 -10.16 -20.67 -11.29
CA LEU A 187 -11.35 -21.18 -10.62
C LEU A 187 -12.45 -20.12 -10.51
N TYR A 188 -12.09 -18.90 -10.10
CA TYR A 188 -13.02 -17.81 -9.90
C TYR A 188 -13.69 -17.39 -11.21
N GLU A 189 -12.90 -17.23 -12.28
CA GLU A 189 -13.35 -16.84 -13.62
C GLU A 189 -13.88 -18.03 -14.44
N LYS A 190 -13.85 -19.25 -13.88
CA LYS A 190 -14.31 -20.49 -14.53
C LYS A 190 -13.71 -20.71 -15.92
N LEU A 191 -12.40 -20.47 -16.04
CA LEU A 191 -11.70 -20.58 -17.33
C LEU A 191 -11.42 -22.04 -17.70
N ASP A 192 -11.65 -22.39 -18.96
CA ASP A 192 -11.26 -23.69 -19.50
C ASP A 192 -9.77 -23.68 -19.86
N ILE A 193 -8.98 -24.43 -19.11
CA ILE A 193 -7.54 -24.59 -19.27
C ILE A 193 -7.13 -25.88 -19.98
N THR A 194 -8.07 -26.58 -20.62
CA THR A 194 -7.76 -27.85 -21.33
C THR A 194 -6.92 -27.58 -22.59
N ARG A 195 -7.20 -26.47 -23.28
CA ARG A 195 -6.48 -26.05 -24.50
C ARG A 195 -6.23 -24.55 -24.52
N PRO A 196 -5.39 -24.01 -23.62
CA PRO A 196 -5.14 -22.56 -23.53
C PRO A 196 -4.41 -22.01 -24.75
N SER A 197 -3.72 -22.83 -25.53
CA SER A 197 -3.04 -22.42 -26.77
C SER A 197 -3.98 -21.82 -27.83
N VAL A 198 -5.28 -22.12 -27.75
CA VAL A 198 -6.31 -21.63 -28.70
C VAL A 198 -7.21 -20.56 -28.10
N TRP A 199 -6.86 -20.01 -26.94
CA TRP A 199 -7.63 -18.90 -26.37
C TRP A 199 -7.70 -17.71 -27.29
N SER A 200 -8.89 -17.11 -27.39
CA SER A 200 -9.10 -15.87 -28.13
C SER A 200 -8.41 -14.69 -27.44
N ASP A 201 -8.13 -13.63 -28.19
CA ASP A 201 -7.62 -12.37 -27.61
C ASP A 201 -8.52 -11.83 -26.49
N LYS A 202 -9.83 -12.00 -26.61
CA LYS A 202 -10.79 -11.62 -25.57
C LYS A 202 -10.59 -12.45 -24.29
N THR A 203 -10.38 -13.74 -24.41
CA THR A 203 -10.13 -14.64 -23.27
C THR A 203 -8.79 -14.29 -22.59
N LEU A 204 -7.76 -14.05 -23.40
CA LEU A 204 -6.43 -13.63 -22.89
C LEU A 204 -6.51 -12.30 -22.14
N PHE A 205 -7.22 -11.32 -22.68
CA PHE A 205 -7.41 -10.03 -22.03
C PHE A 205 -8.18 -10.18 -20.70
N HIS A 206 -9.27 -10.97 -20.72
CA HIS A 206 -10.06 -11.24 -19.51
C HIS A 206 -9.22 -11.90 -18.42
N PHE A 207 -8.44 -12.92 -18.75
CA PHE A 207 -7.54 -13.58 -17.81
C PHE A 207 -6.45 -12.65 -17.29
N ALA A 208 -5.78 -11.87 -18.17
CA ALA A 208 -4.76 -10.91 -17.79
C ALA A 208 -5.29 -9.85 -16.81
N ARG A 209 -6.49 -9.30 -17.11
CA ARG A 209 -7.19 -8.34 -16.25
C ARG A 209 -7.52 -8.95 -14.88
N ALA A 210 -8.12 -10.14 -14.85
CA ALA A 210 -8.47 -10.81 -13.61
C ALA A 210 -7.23 -11.11 -12.75
N LEU A 211 -6.14 -11.55 -13.38
CA LEU A 211 -4.87 -11.81 -12.71
C LEU A 211 -4.26 -10.52 -12.14
N ARG A 212 -4.29 -9.42 -12.89
CA ARG A 212 -3.83 -8.11 -12.41
C ARG A 212 -4.66 -7.63 -11.21
N ILE A 213 -5.98 -7.67 -11.30
CA ILE A 213 -6.86 -7.23 -10.21
C ILE A 213 -6.59 -8.01 -8.92
N TYR A 214 -6.39 -9.32 -9.04
CA TYR A 214 -6.15 -10.19 -7.89
C TYR A 214 -4.76 -9.99 -7.28
N THR A 215 -3.71 -9.90 -8.12
CA THR A 215 -2.32 -9.87 -7.65
C THR A 215 -1.79 -8.46 -7.39
N LYS A 216 -2.42 -7.44 -7.95
CA LYS A 216 -2.07 -6.01 -7.79
C LYS A 216 -3.32 -5.20 -7.45
N PRO A 217 -3.86 -5.38 -6.24
CA PRO A 217 -5.04 -4.64 -5.83
C PRO A 217 -4.77 -3.13 -5.79
N MET A 218 -5.83 -2.34 -5.99
CA MET A 218 -5.74 -0.89 -6.11
C MET A 218 -6.78 -0.18 -5.25
N ILE A 219 -6.37 0.92 -4.62
CA ILE A 219 -7.25 1.89 -3.95
C ILE A 219 -7.15 3.23 -4.68
N ILE A 220 -8.24 3.99 -4.67
CA ILE A 220 -8.28 5.35 -5.20
C ILE A 220 -8.14 6.35 -4.05
N ALA A 221 -7.05 7.11 -4.07
CA ALA A 221 -6.89 8.31 -3.27
C ALA A 221 -7.53 9.48 -4.02
N ALA A 222 -8.78 9.78 -3.68
CA ALA A 222 -9.58 10.82 -4.31
C ALA A 222 -9.12 12.19 -3.83
N ASN A 223 -8.06 12.72 -4.45
CA ASN A 223 -7.34 13.92 -4.01
C ASN A 223 -8.04 15.22 -4.45
N LYS A 224 -7.68 16.31 -3.78
CA LYS A 224 -8.21 17.66 -4.00
C LYS A 224 -9.72 17.78 -3.75
N VAL A 225 -10.24 17.05 -2.76
CA VAL A 225 -11.66 17.17 -2.36
C VAL A 225 -12.00 18.55 -1.77
N ASP A 226 -10.98 19.31 -1.36
CA ASP A 226 -11.04 20.69 -0.88
C ASP A 226 -11.37 21.72 -1.99
N ARG A 227 -11.23 21.35 -3.25
CA ARG A 227 -11.50 22.24 -4.39
C ARG A 227 -12.99 22.31 -4.73
N PRO A 228 -13.45 23.36 -5.43
CA PRO A 228 -14.88 23.66 -5.61
C PRO A 228 -15.76 22.47 -6.04
N ASN A 229 -15.32 21.65 -6.99
CA ASN A 229 -16.10 20.49 -7.45
C ASN A 229 -15.65 19.17 -6.80
N GLY A 230 -14.63 19.20 -5.94
CA GLY A 230 -13.97 18.01 -5.42
C GLY A 230 -14.91 17.07 -4.66
N ALA A 231 -15.66 17.59 -3.70
CA ALA A 231 -16.62 16.82 -2.91
C ALA A 231 -17.75 16.22 -3.77
N THR A 232 -18.27 16.97 -4.73
CA THR A 232 -19.34 16.53 -5.63
C THR A 232 -18.85 15.43 -6.55
N ASN A 233 -17.68 15.60 -7.17
CA ASN A 233 -17.07 14.60 -8.03
C ASN A 233 -16.72 13.34 -7.25
N PHE A 234 -16.18 13.47 -6.03
CA PHE A 234 -15.92 12.33 -5.16
C PHE A 234 -17.17 11.45 -4.95
N LYS A 235 -18.30 12.06 -4.57
CA LYS A 235 -19.56 11.32 -4.36
C LYS A 235 -20.05 10.64 -5.64
N LYS A 236 -19.98 11.35 -6.78
CA LYS A 236 -20.36 10.83 -8.10
C LYS A 236 -19.48 9.63 -8.51
N ILE A 237 -18.17 9.79 -8.43
CA ILE A 237 -17.20 8.77 -8.86
C ILE A 237 -17.24 7.54 -7.95
N LYS A 238 -17.37 7.73 -6.64
CA LYS A 238 -17.51 6.63 -5.67
C LYS A 238 -18.73 5.74 -5.94
N ALA A 239 -19.80 6.29 -6.49
CA ALA A 239 -20.98 5.53 -6.88
C ALA A 239 -20.82 4.77 -8.22
N GLN A 240 -19.83 5.14 -9.05
CA GLN A 240 -19.61 4.54 -10.38
C GLN A 240 -18.62 3.39 -10.37
N PHE A 241 -17.66 3.40 -9.45
CA PHE A 241 -16.55 2.43 -9.40
C PHE A 241 -16.59 1.60 -8.12
N SER A 242 -16.25 0.32 -8.24
CA SER A 242 -16.21 -0.63 -7.12
C SER A 242 -14.88 -0.60 -6.33
N TYR A 243 -13.91 0.19 -6.75
CA TYR A 243 -12.65 0.33 -6.02
C TYR A 243 -12.86 0.94 -4.63
N PRO A 244 -12.15 0.50 -3.59
CA PRO A 244 -12.03 1.26 -2.37
C PRO A 244 -11.59 2.68 -2.70
N MET A 245 -12.28 3.68 -2.15
CA MET A 245 -12.03 5.08 -2.46
C MET A 245 -12.12 5.93 -1.21
N ILE A 246 -11.05 6.67 -0.93
CA ILE A 246 -10.93 7.54 0.24
C ILE A 246 -10.73 8.98 -0.23
N ALA A 247 -11.51 9.89 0.32
CA ALA A 247 -11.36 11.33 0.09
C ALA A 247 -10.02 11.80 0.65
N CYS A 248 -9.25 12.54 -0.15
CA CYS A 248 -7.91 12.99 0.23
C CYS A 248 -7.73 14.48 0.02
N PHE A 249 -7.01 15.07 0.95
CA PHE A 249 -6.52 16.43 0.92
C PHE A 249 -5.01 16.43 1.22
N ALA A 250 -4.23 15.99 0.24
CA ALA A 250 -2.78 15.78 0.40
C ALA A 250 -2.01 17.06 0.72
N ASP A 251 -2.44 18.20 0.19
CA ASP A 251 -1.83 19.51 0.48
C ASP A 251 -2.09 19.96 1.93
N GLY A 252 -3.29 19.71 2.43
CA GLY A 252 -3.64 19.93 3.83
C GLY A 252 -2.84 19.04 4.78
N GLU A 253 -2.70 17.75 4.47
CA GLU A 253 -1.86 16.83 5.24
C GLU A 253 -0.41 17.32 5.30
N LEU A 254 0.15 17.71 4.16
CA LEU A 254 1.52 18.24 4.09
C LEU A 254 1.67 19.50 4.95
N SER A 255 0.70 20.42 4.86
CA SER A 255 0.67 21.66 5.64
C SER A 255 0.58 21.38 7.15
N LEU A 256 -0.28 20.47 7.59
CA LEU A 256 -0.40 20.06 9.00
C LEU A 256 0.90 19.47 9.52
N ARG A 257 1.52 18.56 8.77
CA ARG A 257 2.80 17.96 9.18
C ARG A 257 3.94 18.97 9.26
N GLN A 258 3.98 19.93 8.35
CA GLN A 258 4.96 21.04 8.40
C GLN A 258 4.72 21.95 9.59
N ALA A 259 3.47 22.29 9.89
CA ALA A 259 3.10 23.12 11.04
C ALA A 259 3.39 22.41 12.37
N ASP A 260 3.17 21.11 12.45
CA ASP A 260 3.53 20.27 13.59
C ASP A 260 5.05 20.22 13.81
N LYS A 261 5.82 19.99 12.75
CA LYS A 261 7.30 20.02 12.78
C LYS A 261 7.83 21.38 13.23
N ALA A 262 7.16 22.46 12.84
CA ALA A 262 7.50 23.83 13.25
C ALA A 262 7.08 24.16 14.68
N GLY A 263 6.40 23.25 15.40
CA GLY A 263 5.91 23.50 16.76
C GLY A 263 4.74 24.48 16.84
N ILE A 264 4.06 24.71 15.74
CA ILE A 264 2.90 25.61 15.64
C ILE A 264 1.63 24.91 16.10
N ILE A 265 1.48 23.65 15.72
CA ILE A 265 0.38 22.78 16.12
C ILE A 265 0.90 21.48 16.70
N LYS A 266 0.01 20.71 17.30
CA LYS A 266 0.20 19.31 17.65
C LYS A 266 -0.79 18.50 16.80
N TYR A 267 -0.26 17.69 15.87
CA TYR A 267 -1.05 16.88 14.95
C TYR A 267 -0.51 15.46 14.91
N ILE A 268 -1.40 14.49 15.00
CA ILE A 268 -1.09 13.07 14.82
C ILE A 268 -1.66 12.63 13.46
N PRO A 269 -0.83 12.12 12.52
CA PRO A 269 -1.33 11.66 11.23
C PRO A 269 -2.51 10.70 11.36
N GLY A 270 -3.57 10.95 10.59
CA GLY A 270 -4.79 10.17 10.62
C GLY A 270 -5.77 10.49 11.75
N GLU A 271 -5.51 11.54 12.55
CA GLU A 271 -6.53 12.11 13.41
C GLU A 271 -7.39 13.11 12.62
N ASN A 272 -8.59 13.36 13.12
CA ASN A 272 -9.58 14.24 12.49
C ASN A 272 -9.52 15.68 12.98
N ASP A 273 -8.56 16.02 13.87
CA ASP A 273 -8.32 17.37 14.37
C ASP A 273 -6.86 17.55 14.80
N PHE A 274 -6.48 18.77 15.15
CA PHE A 274 -5.19 19.16 15.67
C PHE A 274 -5.32 20.25 16.72
N VAL A 275 -4.31 20.42 17.57
CA VAL A 275 -4.28 21.43 18.64
C VAL A 275 -3.29 22.52 18.28
N ILE A 276 -3.70 23.78 18.33
CA ILE A 276 -2.81 24.94 18.14
C ILE A 276 -2.05 25.17 19.44
N ILE A 277 -0.72 25.18 19.37
CA ILE A 277 0.18 25.36 20.53
C ILE A 277 1.10 26.58 20.39
N GLY A 278 1.35 27.04 19.15
CA GLY A 278 2.18 28.19 18.82
C GLY A 278 1.38 29.48 18.57
N LYS A 279 2.08 30.57 18.34
CA LYS A 279 1.49 31.82 17.88
C LYS A 279 1.28 31.77 16.38
N LEU A 280 0.11 32.15 15.93
CA LEU A 280 -0.25 32.22 14.51
C LEU A 280 -0.26 33.65 14.02
N ASN A 281 0.16 33.87 12.80
CA ASN A 281 -0.23 35.06 12.04
C ASN A 281 -1.61 34.83 11.39
N GLU A 282 -2.22 35.89 10.87
CA GLU A 282 -3.56 35.85 10.29
C GLU A 282 -3.67 34.85 9.12
N ALA A 283 -2.68 34.81 8.24
CA ALA A 283 -2.66 33.90 7.09
C ALA A 283 -2.61 32.42 7.54
N GLN A 284 -1.79 32.11 8.56
CA GLN A 284 -1.70 30.76 9.14
C GLN A 284 -3.01 30.36 9.82
N ALA A 285 -3.64 31.28 10.57
CA ALA A 285 -4.91 31.02 11.22
C ALA A 285 -6.01 30.69 10.19
N ASN A 286 -6.12 31.48 9.12
CA ASN A 286 -7.08 31.26 8.05
C ASN A 286 -6.82 29.95 7.29
N ALA A 287 -5.56 29.62 7.02
CA ALA A 287 -5.21 28.34 6.37
C ALA A 287 -5.57 27.13 7.24
N LEU A 288 -5.23 27.15 8.53
CA LEU A 288 -5.56 26.08 9.47
C LEU A 288 -7.07 25.91 9.66
N GLU A 289 -7.83 27.02 9.71
CA GLU A 289 -9.29 26.98 9.79
C GLU A 289 -9.90 26.34 8.54
N THR A 290 -9.37 26.66 7.36
CA THR A 290 -9.79 26.04 6.09
C THR A 290 -9.52 24.53 6.09
N ILE A 291 -8.32 24.11 6.52
CA ILE A 291 -7.97 22.69 6.64
C ILE A 291 -8.92 21.98 7.62
N ARG A 292 -9.19 22.59 8.78
CA ARG A 292 -10.10 22.01 9.78
C ARG A 292 -11.50 21.78 9.23
N LYS A 293 -12.05 22.69 8.43
CA LYS A 293 -13.36 22.51 7.78
C LYS A 293 -13.40 21.28 6.88
N VAL A 294 -12.36 21.08 6.06
CA VAL A 294 -12.23 19.89 5.21
C VAL A 294 -12.09 18.63 6.04
N MET A 295 -11.28 18.67 7.11
CA MET A 295 -11.11 17.51 8.01
C MET A 295 -12.42 17.13 8.71
N VAL A 296 -13.26 18.08 9.08
CA VAL A 296 -14.58 17.81 9.66
C VAL A 296 -15.49 17.15 8.64
N GLU A 297 -15.50 17.63 7.39
CA GLU A 297 -16.35 17.07 6.33
C GLU A 297 -15.96 15.63 5.95
N PHE A 298 -14.66 15.34 5.89
CA PHE A 298 -14.14 14.05 5.41
C PHE A 298 -13.52 13.17 6.51
N SER A 299 -13.66 13.55 7.79
CA SER A 299 -13.12 12.83 8.95
C SER A 299 -11.59 12.71 8.95
N GLY A 300 -10.90 13.72 8.42
CA GLY A 300 -9.44 13.79 8.35
C GLY A 300 -8.95 14.24 6.97
N THR A 301 -7.65 14.10 6.73
CA THR A 301 -7.03 14.43 5.42
C THR A 301 -7.04 13.25 4.43
N GLY A 302 -7.34 12.03 4.89
CA GLY A 302 -7.43 10.81 4.11
C GLY A 302 -6.08 10.14 3.80
N VAL A 303 -4.95 10.84 3.86
CA VAL A 303 -3.64 10.28 3.45
C VAL A 303 -3.24 9.09 4.31
N GLN A 304 -3.31 9.22 5.64
CA GLN A 304 -2.99 8.11 6.56
C GLN A 304 -3.99 6.97 6.45
N GLU A 305 -5.26 7.29 6.21
CA GLU A 305 -6.32 6.30 6.03
C GLU A 305 -6.09 5.46 4.78
N VAL A 306 -5.68 6.07 3.66
CA VAL A 306 -5.28 5.34 2.44
C VAL A 306 -4.16 4.35 2.72
N LEU A 307 -3.09 4.77 3.40
CA LEU A 307 -1.96 3.89 3.73
C LEU A 307 -2.40 2.71 4.59
N ASN A 308 -3.17 2.97 5.65
CA ASN A 308 -3.69 1.92 6.53
C ASN A 308 -4.61 0.96 5.79
N HIS A 309 -5.53 1.49 5.00
CA HIS A 309 -6.48 0.67 4.24
C HIS A 309 -5.79 -0.25 3.23
N VAL A 310 -4.76 0.25 2.52
CA VAL A 310 -3.99 -0.60 1.59
C VAL A 310 -3.34 -1.76 2.34
N VAL A 311 -2.71 -1.50 3.46
CA VAL A 311 -1.93 -2.53 4.16
C VAL A 311 -2.83 -3.51 4.91
N PHE A 312 -3.82 -3.01 5.66
CA PHE A 312 -4.58 -3.85 6.58
C PHE A 312 -5.88 -4.38 5.97
N ASP A 313 -6.55 -3.61 5.09
CA ASP A 313 -7.83 -4.02 4.52
C ASP A 313 -7.70 -4.60 3.11
N LEU A 314 -6.83 -4.06 2.28
CA LEU A 314 -6.67 -4.51 0.90
C LEU A 314 -5.69 -5.69 0.81
N LEU A 315 -4.47 -5.53 1.34
CA LEU A 315 -3.45 -6.58 1.39
C LEU A 315 -3.61 -7.55 2.57
N LYS A 316 -4.49 -7.23 3.55
CA LYS A 316 -4.78 -8.06 4.73
C LYS A 316 -3.55 -8.39 5.59
N TYR A 317 -2.53 -7.54 5.57
CA TYR A 317 -1.37 -7.72 6.44
C TYR A 317 -1.74 -7.56 7.91
N VAL A 318 -0.96 -8.17 8.78
CA VAL A 318 -1.11 -8.06 10.23
C VAL A 318 0.19 -7.53 10.84
N ALA A 319 0.08 -6.63 11.80
CA ALA A 319 1.22 -6.18 12.60
C ALA A 319 1.44 -7.15 13.76
N VAL A 320 2.69 -7.58 13.96
CA VAL A 320 3.07 -8.51 15.02
C VAL A 320 4.37 -8.05 15.70
N PHE A 321 4.44 -8.24 17.00
CA PHE A 321 5.57 -7.82 17.83
C PHE A 321 6.34 -9.04 18.35
N PRO A 322 7.67 -9.12 18.14
CA PRO A 322 8.50 -10.04 18.90
C PRO A 322 8.58 -9.53 20.34
N ALA A 323 8.06 -10.30 21.28
CA ALA A 323 7.88 -9.84 22.65
C ALA A 323 8.17 -10.96 23.65
N GLY A 324 9.24 -10.81 24.40
CA GLY A 324 9.44 -11.61 25.61
C GLY A 324 8.52 -11.15 26.75
N SER A 325 8.47 -11.91 27.83
CA SER A 325 7.63 -11.65 29.01
C SER A 325 7.82 -10.25 29.63
N LYS A 326 9.03 -9.68 29.52
CA LYS A 326 9.36 -8.32 30.00
C LYS A 326 9.04 -7.25 28.95
N MET A 327 8.72 -7.64 27.69
CA MET A 327 8.57 -6.74 26.52
C MET A 327 9.83 -5.94 26.16
N GLU A 328 10.98 -6.31 26.66
CA GLU A 328 12.25 -5.60 26.49
C GLU A 328 13.26 -6.49 25.76
N ASP A 329 14.08 -5.87 24.93
CA ASP A 329 15.25 -6.54 24.36
C ASP A 329 16.40 -6.58 25.38
N SER A 330 17.55 -7.17 25.01
CA SER A 330 18.74 -7.26 25.85
C SER A 330 19.34 -5.90 26.25
N LYS A 331 18.94 -4.82 25.59
CA LYS A 331 19.38 -3.45 25.85
C LYS A 331 18.35 -2.64 26.66
N GLY A 332 17.22 -3.25 27.04
CA GLY A 332 16.13 -2.58 27.76
C GLY A 332 15.17 -1.78 26.87
N ASN A 333 15.25 -1.90 25.53
CA ASN A 333 14.30 -1.24 24.65
C ASN A 333 12.95 -1.98 24.67
N VAL A 334 11.88 -1.25 24.94
CA VAL A 334 10.51 -1.80 24.97
C VAL A 334 9.99 -2.01 23.55
N LEU A 335 9.58 -3.23 23.21
CA LEU A 335 9.01 -3.63 21.91
C LEU A 335 9.67 -2.91 20.72
N PRO A 336 11.01 -3.05 20.56
CA PRO A 336 11.74 -2.26 19.57
C PRO A 336 11.32 -2.57 18.13
N ASP A 337 10.87 -3.79 17.87
CA ASP A 337 10.52 -4.25 16.53
C ASP A 337 9.01 -4.46 16.39
N CYS A 338 8.49 -4.19 15.19
CA CYS A 338 7.15 -4.51 14.74
C CYS A 338 7.24 -4.96 13.28
N PHE A 339 6.66 -6.10 12.97
CA PHE A 339 6.69 -6.68 11.63
C PHE A 339 5.31 -6.70 11.00
N LEU A 340 5.23 -6.30 9.75
CA LEU A 340 4.05 -6.50 8.93
C LEU A 340 4.17 -7.87 8.24
N MET A 341 3.28 -8.79 8.62
CA MET A 341 3.25 -10.16 8.11
C MET A 341 2.11 -10.34 7.11
N PRO A 342 2.33 -11.10 6.02
CA PRO A 342 1.26 -11.44 5.06
C PRO A 342 0.06 -12.12 5.74
N PRO A 343 -1.13 -12.09 5.11
CA PRO A 343 -2.30 -12.80 5.62
C PRO A 343 -2.03 -14.30 5.77
N LYS A 344 -2.64 -14.92 6.76
CA LYS A 344 -2.49 -16.34 7.10
C LYS A 344 -1.09 -16.78 7.57
N SER A 345 -0.15 -15.86 7.77
CA SER A 345 1.16 -16.19 8.35
C SER A 345 1.00 -16.86 9.71
N THR A 346 1.83 -17.87 9.96
CA THR A 346 1.82 -18.65 11.19
C THR A 346 2.91 -18.18 12.17
N ALA A 347 2.84 -18.67 13.42
CA ALA A 347 3.89 -18.42 14.41
C ALA A 347 5.26 -18.93 13.95
N LEU A 348 5.31 -20.02 13.16
CA LEU A 348 6.52 -20.52 12.57
C LEU A 348 7.05 -19.58 11.48
N ASP A 349 6.18 -19.06 10.60
CA ASP A 349 6.57 -18.09 9.58
C ASP A 349 7.17 -16.83 10.23
N PHE A 350 6.57 -16.40 11.34
CA PHE A 350 7.10 -15.28 12.10
C PHE A 350 8.47 -15.58 12.72
N ALA A 351 8.67 -16.79 13.25
CA ALA A 351 9.99 -17.20 13.78
C ALA A 351 11.06 -17.15 12.68
N TYR A 352 10.77 -17.65 11.48
CA TYR A 352 11.67 -17.53 10.31
C TYR A 352 11.87 -16.09 9.87
N LYS A 353 10.86 -15.23 9.99
CA LYS A 353 10.99 -13.80 9.69
C LYS A 353 11.95 -13.09 10.64
N LEU A 354 12.05 -13.54 11.90
CA LEU A 354 13.01 -13.02 12.88
C LEU A 354 14.42 -13.48 12.55
N HIS A 355 14.63 -14.78 12.40
CA HIS A 355 15.90 -15.39 12.02
C HIS A 355 15.71 -16.85 11.62
N THR A 356 16.48 -17.36 10.66
CA THR A 356 16.42 -18.75 10.21
C THR A 356 16.61 -19.73 11.37
N ASP A 357 17.64 -19.51 12.23
CA ASP A 357 17.90 -20.38 13.38
C ASP A 357 16.76 -20.41 14.40
N ILE A 358 16.01 -19.32 14.55
CA ILE A 358 14.84 -19.24 15.42
C ILE A 358 13.71 -20.09 14.84
N GLY A 359 13.52 -20.04 13.52
CA GLY A 359 12.56 -20.89 12.81
C GLY A 359 12.90 -22.37 12.92
N ASP A 360 14.15 -22.74 12.64
CA ASP A 360 14.63 -24.13 12.67
C ASP A 360 14.52 -24.74 14.08
N LYS A 361 14.74 -23.94 15.12
CA LYS A 361 14.71 -24.37 16.53
C LYS A 361 13.36 -24.10 17.22
N PHE A 362 12.34 -23.71 16.47
CA PHE A 362 11.02 -23.38 17.03
C PHE A 362 10.42 -24.53 17.82
N VAL A 363 9.96 -24.24 19.04
CA VAL A 363 9.24 -25.19 19.88
C VAL A 363 7.77 -24.78 20.03
N LYS A 364 7.55 -23.54 20.45
CA LYS A 364 6.24 -22.91 20.65
C LYS A 364 6.41 -21.40 20.71
N ALA A 365 5.30 -20.67 20.65
CA ALA A 365 5.29 -19.25 21.02
C ALA A 365 4.37 -19.03 22.23
N ILE A 366 4.60 -17.96 22.98
CA ILE A 366 3.72 -17.52 24.05
C ILE A 366 3.10 -16.20 23.63
N ASN A 367 1.77 -16.13 23.57
CA ASN A 367 1.07 -14.90 23.25
C ASN A 367 1.11 -13.97 24.47
N LEU A 368 1.61 -12.77 24.30
CA LEU A 368 1.83 -11.80 25.39
C LEU A 368 0.52 -11.38 26.09
N LYS A 369 -0.57 -11.20 25.31
CA LYS A 369 -1.87 -10.76 25.86
C LYS A 369 -2.58 -11.87 26.61
N THR A 370 -2.66 -13.06 26.02
CA THR A 370 -3.42 -14.19 26.59
C THR A 370 -2.60 -15.05 27.55
N LYS A 371 -1.27 -14.93 27.55
CA LYS A 371 -0.31 -15.78 28.28
C LYS A 371 -0.38 -17.24 27.88
N GLN A 372 -1.05 -17.57 26.77
CA GLN A 372 -1.21 -18.95 26.31
C GLN A 372 -0.05 -19.35 25.38
N ALA A 373 0.37 -20.60 25.48
CA ALA A 373 1.28 -21.20 24.54
C ALA A 373 0.55 -21.54 23.25
N VAL A 374 1.13 -21.20 22.10
CA VAL A 374 0.62 -21.48 20.77
C VAL A 374 1.62 -22.29 19.96
N GLY A 375 1.14 -23.19 19.12
CA GLY A 375 1.95 -24.06 18.28
C GLY A 375 2.39 -23.39 16.98
N LYS A 376 3.17 -24.13 16.18
CA LYS A 376 3.74 -23.67 14.92
C LYS A 376 2.69 -23.19 13.91
N ASP A 377 1.53 -23.84 13.88
CA ASP A 377 0.44 -23.58 12.93
C ASP A 377 -0.55 -22.51 13.41
N TYR A 378 -0.26 -21.84 14.54
CA TYR A 378 -1.07 -20.72 15.02
C TYR A 378 -1.05 -19.58 14.02
N VAL A 379 -2.19 -19.23 13.45
CA VAL A 379 -2.34 -18.09 12.55
C VAL A 379 -2.28 -16.80 13.36
N ILE A 380 -1.29 -15.97 13.05
CA ILE A 380 -1.03 -14.71 13.74
C ILE A 380 -2.19 -13.74 13.54
N LYS A 381 -2.58 -13.07 14.62
CA LYS A 381 -3.60 -11.99 14.60
C LYS A 381 -2.95 -10.61 14.65
N HIS A 382 -3.67 -9.64 14.14
CA HIS A 382 -3.23 -8.25 14.20
C HIS A 382 -2.99 -7.81 15.66
N LEU A 383 -1.84 -7.18 15.91
CA LEU A 383 -1.34 -6.75 17.23
C LEU A 383 -1.04 -7.90 18.20
N ASP A 384 -0.73 -9.09 17.70
CA ASP A 384 -0.15 -10.13 18.55
C ASP A 384 1.27 -9.75 18.99
N GLY A 385 1.55 -9.95 20.26
CA GLY A 385 2.92 -10.00 20.81
C GLY A 385 3.29 -11.46 21.06
N LEU A 386 4.34 -11.95 20.42
CA LEU A 386 4.73 -13.37 20.48
C LEU A 386 6.16 -13.53 21.00
N GLU A 387 6.31 -14.24 22.11
CA GLU A 387 7.60 -14.72 22.61
C GLU A 387 7.90 -16.07 21.99
N ILE A 388 8.91 -16.12 21.13
CA ILE A 388 9.31 -17.38 20.47
C ILE A 388 10.24 -18.15 21.39
N MET A 389 9.85 -19.39 21.67
CA MET A 389 10.62 -20.33 22.47
C MET A 389 11.35 -21.32 21.54
N THR A 390 12.65 -21.42 21.70
CA THR A 390 13.53 -22.31 20.93
C THR A 390 14.18 -23.36 21.82
N ARG A 391 14.67 -24.45 21.21
CA ARG A 391 15.49 -25.46 21.87
C ARG A 391 16.89 -24.93 22.19
#